data_dcc85b5b34148b8bd7ae4d5267cd3d1e
#
_entry.id   dcc85b5b34148b8bd7ae4d5267cd3d1e
#
_cell.length_a   1.000
_cell.length_b   1.000
_cell.length_c   1.000
_cell.angle_alpha   90.00
_cell.angle_beta   90.00
_cell.angle_gamma   90.00
#
_symmetry.space_group_name_H-M   'P 1'
#
loop_
_entity.id
_entity.type
_entity.pdbx_description
1 polymer ?
#
loop_
_entity_poly.entity_id
_entity_poly.type
_entity_poly.pdbx_seq_one_letter_code
_entity_poly.pdbx_strand_id
1 'polypeptide(L)'
;MKLSYRNERNARFVSAYYNKPLDRPDWYKINAVSDDEADIFLYDYIGWPFNEAGEFVRILSGLKQSNIIIRINSQGGDVFDANAIHNAIKDHPSKPTTRIESIAASAASYIAVAGKKKQAYKNTMGMVHEPMTGMWGNQFELRETADILGQVSDIMIDMYADNTNVGKRELKEMLKAETWMNAEALKKKGFIDTIIEAGKGAKAEFDLSVFSNLPNEFRTEGDDPEHNKRMIEKALRDVGFSQNSAKAFISRGLKAESDAEKDEHDAKELVEYLTIASELKKVTAILHA
;
A
#
# COMPACT_ATOMS: atom_id res chain seq x y z
N MET A 1 19.49 -6.87 21.90
CA MET A 1 18.29 -7.66 21.63
C MET A 1 17.71 -7.12 20.32
N LYS A 2 17.91 -7.78 19.20
CA LYS A 2 17.32 -7.37 17.92
C LYS A 2 15.84 -7.71 17.97
N LEU A 3 14.98 -6.72 18.06
CA LEU A 3 13.54 -6.87 17.88
C LEU A 3 13.29 -7.24 16.41
N SER A 4 13.22 -8.52 16.09
CA SER A 4 12.98 -8.98 14.73
C SER A 4 11.47 -9.13 14.47
N TYR A 5 10.74 -8.03 14.43
CA TYR A 5 9.44 -8.00 13.77
C TYR A 5 9.58 -8.21 12.26
N ARG A 6 10.80 -8.08 11.74
CA ARG A 6 11.17 -8.10 10.33
C ARG A 6 11.94 -9.38 10.06
N ASN A 7 11.24 -10.45 9.82
CA ASN A 7 11.83 -11.74 9.49
C ASN A 7 11.59 -12.08 8.01
N GLU A 8 12.38 -13.01 7.49
CA GLU A 8 12.27 -13.47 6.09
C GLU A 8 10.85 -13.91 5.69
N ARG A 9 10.07 -14.43 6.64
CA ARG A 9 8.69 -14.86 6.39
C ARG A 9 7.79 -13.67 6.06
N ASN A 10 7.92 -12.57 6.80
CA ASN A 10 7.15 -11.36 6.52
C ASN A 10 7.60 -10.71 5.22
N ALA A 11 8.91 -10.69 4.92
CA ALA A 11 9.42 -10.22 3.65
C ALA A 11 8.85 -10.99 2.47
N ARG A 12 8.85 -12.33 2.56
CA ARG A 12 8.27 -13.20 1.53
C ARG A 12 6.77 -12.96 1.36
N PHE A 13 6.05 -12.72 2.45
CA PHE A 13 4.62 -12.37 2.39
C PHE A 13 4.41 -11.05 1.65
N VAL A 14 5.11 -9.99 2.03
CA VAL A 14 5.04 -8.68 1.37
C VAL A 14 5.46 -8.78 -0.09
N SER A 15 6.56 -9.46 -0.39
CA SER A 15 7.04 -9.70 -1.75
C SER A 15 6.01 -10.44 -2.61
N ALA A 16 5.38 -11.50 -2.07
CA ALA A 16 4.35 -12.26 -2.76
C ALA A 16 3.07 -11.44 -2.95
N TYR A 17 2.65 -10.69 -1.92
CA TYR A 17 1.44 -9.88 -1.96
C TYR A 17 1.52 -8.75 -3.00
N TYR A 18 2.69 -8.10 -3.10
CA TYR A 18 2.91 -7.02 -4.06
C TYR A 18 3.62 -7.48 -5.35
N ASN A 19 3.79 -8.78 -5.55
CA ASN A 19 4.48 -9.37 -6.71
C ASN A 19 5.85 -8.73 -6.99
N LYS A 20 6.66 -8.54 -5.95
CA LYS A 20 7.97 -7.88 -6.02
C LYS A 20 9.07 -8.81 -5.51
N PRO A 21 10.22 -8.92 -6.21
CA PRO A 21 11.35 -9.74 -5.75
C PRO A 21 11.98 -9.14 -4.48
N LEU A 22 12.48 -10.01 -3.58
CA LEU A 22 13.13 -9.64 -2.32
C LEU A 22 14.51 -9.01 -2.49
N ASP A 23 15.21 -9.37 -3.56
CA ASP A 23 16.63 -9.07 -3.80
C ASP A 23 16.85 -7.85 -4.69
N ARG A 24 16.02 -6.82 -4.54
CA ARG A 24 16.24 -5.55 -5.25
C ARG A 24 17.41 -4.79 -4.61
N PRO A 25 18.56 -4.67 -5.32
CA PRO A 25 19.76 -4.04 -4.74
C PRO A 25 19.63 -2.52 -4.56
N ASP A 26 18.73 -1.84 -5.27
CA ASP A 26 18.63 -0.37 -5.30
C ASP A 26 17.18 0.11 -5.35
N TRP A 27 16.44 -0.08 -4.27
CA TRP A 27 15.04 0.35 -4.18
C TRP A 27 14.86 1.87 -4.06
N TYR A 28 15.88 2.60 -3.66
CA TYR A 28 15.92 4.06 -3.73
C TYR A 28 17.16 4.50 -4.50
N LYS A 29 17.05 5.60 -5.20
CA LYS A 29 18.19 6.24 -5.87
C LYS A 29 18.35 7.64 -5.32
N ILE A 30 19.57 7.98 -4.95
CA ILE A 30 19.97 9.35 -4.70
C ILE A 30 20.69 9.81 -5.96
N ASN A 31 20.15 10.82 -6.61
CA ASN A 31 20.90 11.56 -7.61
C ASN A 31 21.31 12.89 -6.99
N ALA A 32 22.58 13.02 -6.61
CA ALA A 32 23.15 14.34 -6.43
C ALA A 32 23.20 14.97 -7.82
N VAL A 33 22.26 15.88 -8.09
CA VAL A 33 22.16 16.57 -9.39
C VAL A 33 23.25 17.62 -9.49
N SER A 34 23.60 18.24 -8.38
CA SER A 34 24.67 19.20 -8.22
C SER A 34 25.10 19.34 -6.74
N ASP A 35 26.02 20.24 -6.46
CA ASP A 35 26.41 20.58 -5.09
C ASP A 35 25.23 21.14 -4.27
N ASP A 36 24.25 21.76 -4.94
CA ASP A 36 23.08 22.39 -4.32
C ASP A 36 21.78 21.61 -4.45
N GLU A 37 21.72 20.57 -5.28
CA GLU A 37 20.49 19.85 -5.59
C GLU A 37 20.63 18.34 -5.42
N ALA A 38 19.63 17.72 -4.80
CA ALA A 38 19.52 16.27 -4.67
C ALA A 38 18.08 15.80 -4.90
N ASP A 39 17.93 14.71 -5.65
CA ASP A 39 16.68 13.96 -5.79
C ASP A 39 16.77 12.66 -4.98
N ILE A 40 15.76 12.40 -4.17
CA ILE A 40 15.53 11.10 -3.55
C ILE A 40 14.29 10.48 -4.17
N PHE A 41 14.42 9.29 -4.74
CA PHE A 41 13.31 8.56 -5.32
C PHE A 41 12.73 7.62 -4.28
N LEU A 42 11.45 7.79 -3.95
CA LEU A 42 10.69 6.93 -3.08
C LEU A 42 9.63 6.22 -3.92
N TYR A 43 10.05 5.07 -4.47
CA TYR A 43 9.27 4.28 -5.38
C TYR A 43 8.90 2.94 -4.76
N ASP A 44 7.81 2.32 -5.22
CA ASP A 44 7.32 1.04 -4.73
C ASP A 44 6.74 1.06 -3.30
N TYR A 45 6.75 -0.09 -2.61
CA TYR A 45 6.19 -0.30 -1.29
C TYR A 45 6.97 0.45 -0.20
N ILE A 46 6.26 1.10 0.73
CA ILE A 46 6.83 1.75 1.90
C ILE A 46 6.88 0.75 3.05
N GLY A 47 8.07 0.59 3.65
CA GLY A 47 8.33 -0.35 4.71
C GLY A 47 9.24 -1.50 4.28
N TRP A 48 9.62 -2.31 5.27
CA TRP A 48 10.49 -3.46 5.05
C TRP A 48 9.81 -4.53 4.15
N PRO A 49 10.50 -5.16 3.21
CA PRO A 49 11.94 -5.09 2.94
C PRO A 49 12.36 -4.04 1.90
N PHE A 50 11.51 -3.10 1.57
CA PHE A 50 11.74 -2.13 0.49
C PHE A 50 12.11 -0.73 1.03
N ASN A 51 11.19 0.22 1.04
CA ASN A 51 11.42 1.59 1.49
C ASN A 51 11.32 1.73 3.03
N GLU A 52 12.32 1.21 3.72
CA GLU A 52 12.34 1.23 5.18
C GLU A 52 12.69 2.63 5.72
N ALA A 53 11.91 3.11 6.71
CA ALA A 53 12.10 4.44 7.27
C ALA A 53 13.51 4.68 7.82
N GLY A 54 14.10 3.68 8.49
CA GLY A 54 15.43 3.84 9.09
C GLY A 54 16.50 4.16 8.06
N GLU A 55 16.47 3.53 6.89
CA GLU A 55 17.42 3.80 5.82
C GLU A 55 17.13 5.13 5.14
N PHE A 56 15.86 5.42 4.84
CA PHE A 56 15.47 6.72 4.26
C PHE A 56 15.91 7.89 5.14
N VAL A 57 15.62 7.82 6.45
CA VAL A 57 15.97 8.86 7.42
C VAL A 57 17.49 9.05 7.49
N ARG A 58 18.26 7.95 7.52
CA ARG A 58 19.73 7.99 7.51
C ARG A 58 20.27 8.72 6.29
N ILE A 59 19.72 8.43 5.13
CA ILE A 59 20.10 9.05 3.86
C ILE A 59 19.75 10.53 3.85
N LEU A 60 18.49 10.87 4.13
CA LEU A 60 18.03 12.25 4.15
C LEU A 60 18.85 13.09 5.09
N SER A 61 19.14 12.60 6.30
CA SER A 61 19.97 13.30 7.30
C SER A 61 21.41 13.53 6.85
N GLY A 62 21.92 12.72 5.93
CA GLY A 62 23.28 12.86 5.37
C GLY A 62 23.37 13.93 4.28
N LEU A 63 22.26 14.36 3.71
CA LEU A 63 22.23 15.35 2.64
C LEU A 63 22.40 16.77 3.18
N LYS A 64 23.20 17.55 2.48
CA LYS A 64 23.49 18.97 2.82
C LYS A 64 22.99 19.94 1.77
N GLN A 65 22.45 19.43 0.68
CA GLN A 65 21.93 20.22 -0.42
C GLN A 65 20.78 21.13 0.06
N SER A 66 20.78 22.35 -0.46
CA SER A 66 19.75 23.34 -0.15
C SER A 66 18.42 23.06 -0.83
N ASN A 67 18.44 22.36 -1.98
CA ASN A 67 17.27 21.98 -2.76
C ASN A 67 17.16 20.46 -2.85
N ILE A 68 16.32 19.87 -2.00
CA ILE A 68 16.06 18.43 -2.01
C ILE A 68 14.65 18.18 -2.51
N ILE A 69 14.51 17.27 -3.48
CA ILE A 69 13.21 16.84 -4.00
C ILE A 69 13.02 15.36 -3.66
N ILE A 70 11.96 15.07 -2.92
CA ILE A 70 11.49 13.70 -2.67
C ILE A 70 10.50 13.36 -3.79
N ARG A 71 10.92 12.51 -4.72
CA ARG A 71 10.12 12.03 -5.85
C ARG A 71 9.36 10.79 -5.44
N ILE A 72 8.03 10.85 -5.51
CA ILE A 72 7.14 9.80 -4.98
C ILE A 72 6.42 9.13 -6.14
N ASN A 73 6.53 7.80 -6.17
CA ASN A 73 5.80 6.94 -7.08
C ASN A 73 5.53 5.61 -6.36
N SER A 74 4.50 5.58 -5.51
CA SER A 74 4.28 4.49 -4.56
C SER A 74 2.79 4.25 -4.30
N GLN A 75 2.43 2.97 -4.24
CA GLN A 75 1.09 2.51 -3.82
C GLN A 75 0.88 2.58 -2.30
N GLY A 76 1.92 2.89 -1.51
CA GLY A 76 1.85 2.92 -0.06
C GLY A 76 2.54 1.75 0.62
N GLY A 77 2.10 1.41 1.83
CA GLY A 77 2.70 0.36 2.65
C GLY A 77 2.52 0.58 4.15
N ASP A 78 3.59 0.41 4.92
CA ASP A 78 3.57 0.54 6.37
C ASP A 78 3.36 1.99 6.82
N VAL A 79 2.31 2.22 7.63
CA VAL A 79 1.94 3.55 8.10
C VAL A 79 2.94 4.13 9.10
N PHE A 80 3.61 3.30 9.90
CA PHE A 80 4.58 3.77 10.89
C PHE A 80 5.90 4.15 10.22
N ASP A 81 6.34 3.40 9.21
CA ASP A 81 7.48 3.77 8.37
C ASP A 81 7.17 5.09 7.63
N ALA A 82 5.97 5.22 7.05
CA ALA A 82 5.55 6.46 6.40
C ALA A 82 5.53 7.66 7.36
N ASN A 83 5.07 7.47 8.59
CA ASN A 83 5.06 8.52 9.61
C ASN A 83 6.49 8.96 10.00
N ALA A 84 7.41 8.02 10.17
CA ALA A 84 8.82 8.33 10.44
C ALA A 84 9.48 9.09 9.28
N ILE A 85 9.21 8.70 8.04
CA ILE A 85 9.66 9.40 6.82
C ILE A 85 9.05 10.81 6.75
N HIS A 86 7.74 10.94 6.99
CA HIS A 86 7.04 12.23 7.04
C HIS A 86 7.73 13.21 8.02
N ASN A 87 7.94 12.75 9.25
CA ASN A 87 8.56 13.57 10.28
C ASN A 87 10.00 13.98 9.90
N ALA A 88 10.78 13.05 9.35
CA ALA A 88 12.15 13.36 8.90
C ALA A 88 12.17 14.42 7.79
N ILE A 89 11.22 14.38 6.85
CA ILE A 89 11.08 15.42 5.81
C ILE A 89 10.73 16.77 6.44
N LYS A 90 9.77 16.79 7.38
CA LYS A 90 9.36 18.02 8.10
C LYS A 90 10.48 18.64 8.90
N ASP A 91 11.32 17.83 9.53
CA ASP A 91 12.39 18.27 10.42
C ASP A 91 13.67 18.67 9.67
N HIS A 92 13.84 18.22 8.41
CA HIS A 92 15.07 18.48 7.66
C HIS A 92 15.32 19.98 7.44
N PRO A 93 16.54 20.49 7.68
CA PRO A 93 16.86 21.92 7.57
C PRO A 93 16.55 22.53 6.20
N SER A 94 16.79 21.80 5.11
CA SER A 94 16.52 22.27 3.73
C SER A 94 15.03 22.33 3.40
N LYS A 95 14.14 21.81 4.28
CA LYS A 95 12.70 21.79 4.04
C LYS A 95 12.34 21.23 2.66
N PRO A 96 12.55 19.92 2.42
CA PRO A 96 12.42 19.31 1.10
C PRO A 96 11.09 19.59 0.41
N THR A 97 11.13 19.55 -0.92
CA THR A 97 9.95 19.53 -1.77
C THR A 97 9.52 18.07 -1.96
N THR A 98 8.24 17.76 -1.85
CA THR A 98 7.68 16.47 -2.27
C THR A 98 7.06 16.61 -3.65
N ARG A 99 7.24 15.59 -4.51
CA ARG A 99 6.71 15.58 -5.87
C ARG A 99 6.12 14.22 -6.22
N ILE A 100 4.83 14.19 -6.49
CA ILE A 100 4.17 12.98 -6.98
C ILE A 100 4.45 12.84 -8.48
N GLU A 101 5.02 11.71 -8.90
CA GLU A 101 5.40 11.50 -10.30
C GLU A 101 4.34 10.73 -11.09
N SER A 102 3.70 9.73 -10.49
CA SER A 102 2.59 9.00 -11.07
C SER A 102 1.50 8.74 -10.04
N ILE A 103 1.85 8.09 -8.93
CA ILE A 103 0.91 7.75 -7.88
C ILE A 103 1.50 8.03 -6.50
N ALA A 104 0.63 8.48 -5.58
CA ALA A 104 0.88 8.50 -4.14
C ALA A 104 -0.38 8.00 -3.43
N ALA A 105 -0.46 6.69 -3.19
CA ALA A 105 -1.62 6.07 -2.57
C ALA A 105 -1.33 5.63 -1.13
N SER A 106 -2.38 5.59 -0.27
CA SER A 106 -2.26 5.09 1.10
C SER A 106 -1.11 5.77 1.87
N ALA A 107 -0.20 5.02 2.48
CA ALA A 107 0.95 5.53 3.22
C ALA A 107 1.85 6.49 2.40
N ALA A 108 1.90 6.38 1.07
CA ALA A 108 2.65 7.32 0.22
C ALA A 108 2.01 8.70 0.16
N SER A 109 0.68 8.81 0.25
CA SER A 109 -0.01 10.10 0.31
C SER A 109 0.30 10.84 1.62
N TYR A 110 0.59 10.09 2.69
CA TYR A 110 1.06 10.59 3.97
C TYR A 110 2.41 11.30 3.85
N ILE A 111 3.32 10.69 3.11
CA ILE A 111 4.64 11.28 2.83
C ILE A 111 4.52 12.47 1.87
N ALA A 112 3.64 12.39 0.89
CA ALA A 112 3.47 13.46 -0.12
C ALA A 112 3.10 14.81 0.50
N VAL A 113 2.35 14.82 1.61
CA VAL A 113 1.94 16.08 2.29
C VAL A 113 3.01 16.62 3.25
N ALA A 114 4.14 15.95 3.43
CA ALA A 114 5.22 16.38 4.34
C ALA A 114 6.06 17.54 3.78
N GLY A 115 6.14 17.70 2.47
CA GLY A 115 7.00 18.69 1.83
C GLY A 115 6.64 20.14 2.16
N LYS A 116 7.67 21.01 2.24
CA LYS A 116 7.47 22.46 2.32
C LYS A 116 6.76 23.01 1.09
N LYS A 117 7.10 22.45 -0.08
CA LYS A 117 6.36 22.60 -1.34
C LYS A 117 5.89 21.22 -1.76
N LYS A 118 4.63 21.10 -2.13
CA LYS A 118 4.00 19.86 -2.54
C LYS A 118 3.63 19.97 -4.01
N GLN A 119 4.19 19.13 -4.84
CA GLN A 119 4.03 19.18 -6.30
C GLN A 119 3.50 17.85 -6.83
N ALA A 120 2.79 17.90 -7.94
CA ALA A 120 2.42 16.71 -8.70
C ALA A 120 2.43 16.99 -10.19
N TYR A 121 2.73 15.98 -11.01
CA TYR A 121 2.47 16.08 -12.44
C TYR A 121 0.97 16.02 -12.73
N LYS A 122 0.54 16.60 -13.86
CA LYS A 122 -0.87 16.68 -14.25
C LYS A 122 -1.55 15.31 -14.38
N ASN A 123 -0.81 14.29 -14.74
CA ASN A 123 -1.26 12.91 -14.97
C ASN A 123 -1.07 12.01 -13.74
N THR A 124 -1.10 12.59 -12.54
CA THR A 124 -0.92 11.83 -11.31
C THR A 124 -2.23 11.51 -10.62
N MET A 125 -2.17 10.48 -9.77
CA MET A 125 -3.24 10.13 -8.86
C MET A 125 -2.74 10.07 -7.41
N GLY A 126 -3.59 10.44 -6.48
CA GLY A 126 -3.43 10.19 -5.06
C GLY A 126 -4.61 9.42 -4.50
N MET A 127 -4.40 8.71 -3.39
CA MET A 127 -5.49 8.00 -2.72
C MET A 127 -5.26 8.00 -1.21
N VAL A 128 -6.36 8.14 -0.49
CA VAL A 128 -6.42 8.02 0.97
C VAL A 128 -7.47 7.01 1.37
N HIS A 129 -7.15 6.16 2.35
CA HIS A 129 -8.07 5.19 2.92
C HIS A 129 -7.77 4.91 4.40
N GLU A 130 -8.67 4.21 5.09
CA GLU A 130 -8.49 3.75 6.45
C GLU A 130 -7.28 2.80 6.56
N PRO A 131 -6.52 2.83 7.67
CA PRO A 131 -5.46 1.87 7.91
C PRO A 131 -6.03 0.47 8.01
N MET A 132 -5.35 -0.51 7.43
CA MET A 132 -5.78 -1.89 7.45
C MET A 132 -4.68 -2.83 7.92
N THR A 133 -5.07 -3.97 8.50
CA THR A 133 -4.16 -5.05 8.87
C THR A 133 -4.83 -6.40 8.68
N GLY A 134 -4.01 -7.44 8.48
CA GLY A 134 -4.47 -8.83 8.51
C GLY A 134 -4.16 -9.46 9.86
N MET A 135 -5.17 -10.00 10.56
CA MET A 135 -5.01 -10.64 11.85
C MET A 135 -5.90 -11.85 12.01
N TRP A 136 -5.39 -12.85 12.73
CA TRP A 136 -6.14 -13.99 13.23
C TRP A 136 -6.15 -13.95 14.75
N GLY A 137 -7.32 -14.07 15.36
CA GLY A 137 -7.46 -14.05 16.81
C GLY A 137 -8.88 -14.36 17.27
N ASN A 138 -9.07 -14.48 18.57
CA ASN A 138 -10.39 -14.55 19.18
C ASN A 138 -11.08 -13.17 19.18
N GLN A 139 -12.34 -13.12 19.58
CA GLN A 139 -13.12 -11.88 19.55
C GLN A 139 -12.54 -10.71 20.36
N PHE A 140 -11.76 -10.98 21.41
CA PHE A 140 -11.17 -9.94 22.24
C PHE A 140 -9.96 -9.34 21.54
N GLU A 141 -9.09 -10.19 20.98
CA GLU A 141 -7.91 -9.78 20.22
C GLU A 141 -8.30 -9.00 18.95
N LEU A 142 -9.37 -9.43 18.26
CA LEU A 142 -9.87 -8.71 17.08
C LEU A 142 -10.41 -7.33 17.43
N ARG A 143 -11.13 -7.19 18.55
CA ARG A 143 -11.61 -5.87 19.02
C ARG A 143 -10.47 -4.96 19.44
N GLU A 144 -9.49 -5.49 20.19
CA GLU A 144 -8.30 -4.72 20.55
C GLU A 144 -7.55 -4.22 19.33
N THR A 145 -7.39 -5.07 18.30
CA THR A 145 -6.79 -4.65 17.04
C THR A 145 -7.61 -3.58 16.32
N ALA A 146 -8.93 -3.70 16.30
CA ALA A 146 -9.80 -2.67 15.72
C ALA A 146 -9.70 -1.33 16.47
N ASP A 147 -9.58 -1.36 17.80
CA ASP A 147 -9.39 -0.16 18.62
C ASP A 147 -8.02 0.51 18.32
N ILE A 148 -6.97 -0.29 18.13
CA ILE A 148 -5.64 0.21 17.70
C ILE A 148 -5.71 0.85 16.31
N LEU A 149 -6.37 0.20 15.34
CA LEU A 149 -6.57 0.78 14.01
C LEU A 149 -7.35 2.10 14.07
N GLY A 150 -8.35 2.20 14.95
CA GLY A 150 -9.07 3.44 15.19
C GLY A 150 -8.15 4.58 15.68
N GLN A 151 -7.22 4.29 16.61
CA GLN A 151 -6.24 5.27 17.07
C GLN A 151 -5.27 5.68 15.95
N VAL A 152 -4.83 4.75 15.11
CA VAL A 152 -4.00 5.05 13.93
C VAL A 152 -4.76 5.92 12.95
N SER A 153 -6.06 5.64 12.70
CA SER A 153 -6.92 6.46 11.85
C SER A 153 -7.03 7.89 12.37
N ASP A 154 -7.25 8.08 13.67
CA ASP A 154 -7.33 9.41 14.28
C ASP A 154 -6.02 10.21 14.10
N ILE A 155 -4.85 9.57 14.30
CA ILE A 155 -3.53 10.17 14.06
C ILE A 155 -3.38 10.58 12.59
N MET A 156 -3.79 9.72 11.65
CA MET A 156 -3.75 10.02 10.22
C MET A 156 -4.65 11.22 9.87
N ILE A 157 -5.86 11.26 10.42
CA ILE A 157 -6.80 12.38 10.21
C ILE A 157 -6.19 13.69 10.70
N ASP A 158 -5.59 13.69 11.88
CA ASP A 158 -4.95 14.88 12.45
C ASP A 158 -3.81 15.36 11.57
N MET A 159 -2.94 14.46 11.15
CA MET A 159 -1.82 14.79 10.28
C MET A 159 -2.29 15.35 8.92
N TYR A 160 -3.29 14.74 8.28
CA TYR A 160 -3.83 15.30 7.03
C TYR A 160 -4.47 16.67 7.24
N ALA A 161 -5.22 16.87 8.33
CA ALA A 161 -5.84 18.16 8.65
C ALA A 161 -4.78 19.26 8.81
N ASP A 162 -3.65 18.95 9.42
CA ASP A 162 -2.53 19.90 9.62
C ASP A 162 -1.76 20.23 8.34
N ASN A 163 -1.85 19.39 7.30
CA ASN A 163 -1.05 19.52 6.08
C ASN A 163 -1.86 19.71 4.79
N THR A 164 -3.20 19.78 4.90
CA THR A 164 -4.11 19.95 3.75
C THR A 164 -5.16 21.05 4.06
N ASN A 165 -6.07 21.27 3.12
CA ASN A 165 -7.20 22.21 3.31
C ASN A 165 -8.51 21.49 3.72
N VAL A 166 -8.41 20.23 4.17
CA VAL A 166 -9.58 19.39 4.45
C VAL A 166 -9.80 19.28 5.95
N GLY A 167 -11.04 19.52 6.38
CA GLY A 167 -11.42 19.38 7.80
C GLY A 167 -11.51 17.91 8.23
N LYS A 168 -11.26 17.64 9.53
CA LYS A 168 -11.23 16.28 10.10
C LYS A 168 -12.47 15.43 9.77
N ARG A 169 -13.67 16.03 9.80
CA ARG A 169 -14.91 15.31 9.46
C ARG A 169 -14.93 14.83 8.02
N GLU A 170 -14.52 15.68 7.07
CA GLU A 170 -14.44 15.31 5.66
C GLU A 170 -13.32 14.27 5.43
N LEU A 171 -12.18 14.43 6.09
CA LEU A 171 -11.07 13.45 6.03
C LEU A 171 -11.54 12.08 6.48
N LYS A 172 -12.31 11.98 7.58
CA LYS A 172 -12.86 10.71 8.06
C LYS A 172 -13.73 10.03 7.00
N GLU A 173 -14.59 10.78 6.33
CA GLU A 173 -15.41 10.23 5.25
C GLU A 173 -14.56 9.84 4.02
N MET A 174 -13.54 10.63 3.70
CA MET A 174 -12.63 10.34 2.60
C MET A 174 -11.82 9.04 2.84
N LEU A 175 -11.30 8.85 4.06
CA LEU A 175 -10.57 7.63 4.41
C LEU A 175 -11.49 6.42 4.33
N LYS A 176 -12.67 6.49 4.94
CA LYS A 176 -13.67 5.43 4.92
C LYS A 176 -14.12 5.04 3.51
N ALA A 177 -14.22 6.02 2.61
CA ALA A 177 -14.67 5.81 1.23
C ALA A 177 -13.54 5.35 0.29
N GLU A 178 -12.29 5.21 0.75
CA GLU A 178 -11.14 4.98 -0.14
C GLU A 178 -11.15 5.99 -1.30
N THR A 179 -10.80 7.24 -0.99
CA THR A 179 -10.97 8.35 -1.93
C THR A 179 -9.78 8.51 -2.86
N TRP A 180 -10.03 8.33 -4.14
CA TRP A 180 -9.10 8.58 -5.22
C TRP A 180 -9.21 10.02 -5.74
N MET A 181 -8.07 10.64 -6.04
CA MET A 181 -7.97 12.05 -6.43
C MET A 181 -6.99 12.21 -7.59
N ASN A 182 -7.43 12.83 -8.67
CA ASN A 182 -6.52 13.32 -9.71
C ASN A 182 -5.76 14.57 -9.26
N ALA A 183 -4.81 15.07 -10.04
CA ALA A 183 -3.98 16.22 -9.70
C ALA A 183 -4.80 17.48 -9.33
N GLU A 184 -5.90 17.75 -10.03
CA GLU A 184 -6.76 18.90 -9.75
C GLU A 184 -7.49 18.76 -8.40
N ALA A 185 -7.99 17.56 -8.09
CA ALA A 185 -8.63 17.27 -6.81
C ALA A 185 -7.61 17.35 -5.65
N LEU A 186 -6.41 16.81 -5.84
CA LEU A 186 -5.30 16.91 -4.88
C LEU A 186 -4.97 18.37 -4.58
N LYS A 187 -4.87 19.22 -5.63
CA LYS A 187 -4.60 20.65 -5.46
C LYS A 187 -5.75 21.37 -4.75
N LYS A 188 -6.99 21.13 -5.17
CA LYS A 188 -8.18 21.74 -4.55
C LYS A 188 -8.27 21.44 -3.06
N LYS A 189 -7.93 20.22 -2.66
CA LYS A 189 -7.94 19.77 -1.27
C LYS A 189 -6.64 20.09 -0.49
N GLY A 190 -5.64 20.68 -1.13
CA GLY A 190 -4.39 21.09 -0.50
C GLY A 190 -3.39 19.95 -0.24
N PHE A 191 -3.61 18.78 -0.81
CA PHE A 191 -2.61 17.70 -0.79
C PHE A 191 -1.37 18.08 -1.60
N ILE A 192 -1.53 18.92 -2.60
CA ILE A 192 -0.45 19.54 -3.35
C ILE A 192 -0.68 21.05 -3.51
N ASP A 193 0.41 21.81 -3.70
CA ASP A 193 0.36 23.25 -3.93
C ASP A 193 0.36 23.57 -5.43
N THR A 194 1.09 22.78 -6.23
CA THR A 194 1.36 23.08 -7.63
C THR A 194 1.25 21.85 -8.51
N ILE A 195 0.53 21.97 -9.61
CA ILE A 195 0.55 21.02 -10.72
C ILE A 195 1.63 21.47 -11.69
N ILE A 196 2.51 20.55 -12.09
CA ILE A 196 3.57 20.76 -13.06
C ILE A 196 3.25 20.00 -14.36
N GLU A 197 3.57 20.59 -15.50
CA GLU A 197 3.40 19.90 -16.78
C GLU A 197 4.36 18.71 -16.87
N ALA A 198 3.87 17.61 -17.43
CA ALA A 198 4.65 16.39 -17.51
C ALA A 198 5.85 16.57 -18.46
N GLY A 199 7.05 16.51 -17.90
CA GLY A 199 8.19 16.04 -18.67
C GLY A 199 7.96 14.57 -19.07
N LYS A 200 8.81 14.03 -19.96
CA LYS A 200 8.73 12.60 -20.32
C LYS A 200 9.10 11.75 -19.08
N GLY A 201 8.13 11.50 -18.21
CA GLY A 201 8.31 10.71 -17.00
C GLY A 201 8.29 9.21 -17.26
N ALA A 202 8.96 8.45 -16.42
CA ALA A 202 8.92 6.99 -16.44
C ALA A 202 7.52 6.50 -16.02
N LYS A 203 6.97 5.54 -16.77
CA LYS A 203 5.81 4.76 -16.32
C LYS A 203 6.30 3.72 -15.32
N ALA A 204 5.68 3.65 -14.17
CA ALA A 204 5.83 2.51 -13.26
C ALA A 204 4.55 1.68 -13.30
N GLU A 205 4.70 0.38 -13.34
CA GLU A 205 3.58 -0.56 -13.20
C GLU A 205 3.45 -0.92 -11.71
N PHE A 206 2.29 -0.69 -11.15
CA PHE A 206 1.96 -1.06 -9.79
C PHE A 206 0.84 -2.08 -9.78
N ASP A 207 0.91 -3.02 -8.85
CA ASP A 207 -0.23 -3.85 -8.50
C ASP A 207 -1.17 -3.03 -7.59
N LEU A 208 -2.25 -2.56 -8.14
CA LEU A 208 -3.27 -1.77 -7.44
C LEU A 208 -4.49 -2.62 -7.07
N SER A 209 -4.47 -3.94 -7.31
CA SER A 209 -5.58 -4.87 -7.03
C SER A 209 -5.97 -4.96 -5.55
N VAL A 210 -5.09 -4.51 -4.68
CA VAL A 210 -5.29 -4.45 -3.22
C VAL A 210 -6.31 -3.39 -2.78
N PHE A 211 -6.68 -2.47 -3.67
CA PHE A 211 -7.59 -1.37 -3.37
C PHE A 211 -9.02 -1.67 -3.82
N SER A 212 -9.99 -1.42 -2.95
CA SER A 212 -11.40 -1.81 -3.16
C SER A 212 -12.11 -0.93 -4.18
N ASN A 213 -11.81 0.36 -4.20
CA ASN A 213 -12.50 1.37 -5.03
C ASN A 213 -11.61 1.91 -6.16
N LEU A 214 -10.72 1.07 -6.70
CA LEU A 214 -9.83 1.44 -7.80
C LEU A 214 -10.62 1.97 -9.02
N PRO A 215 -10.34 3.21 -9.50
CA PRO A 215 -10.97 3.74 -10.69
C PRO A 215 -10.74 2.86 -11.93
N ASN A 216 -11.73 2.77 -12.81
CA ASN A 216 -11.70 1.84 -13.95
C ASN A 216 -10.50 2.05 -14.89
N GLU A 217 -10.02 3.30 -15.03
CA GLU A 217 -8.85 3.63 -15.85
C GLU A 217 -7.52 3.02 -15.35
N PHE A 218 -7.48 2.55 -14.11
CA PHE A 218 -6.31 1.88 -13.51
C PHE A 218 -6.49 0.38 -13.36
N ARG A 219 -7.68 -0.15 -13.70
CA ARG A 219 -7.91 -1.59 -13.67
C ARG A 219 -7.26 -2.24 -14.88
N THR A 220 -6.44 -3.26 -14.60
CA THR A 220 -5.90 -4.15 -15.64
C THR A 220 -6.83 -5.33 -15.86
N GLU A 221 -6.60 -6.12 -16.90
CA GLU A 221 -7.36 -7.37 -17.09
C GLU A 221 -7.26 -8.32 -15.89
N GLY A 222 -6.18 -8.23 -15.11
CA GLY A 222 -5.98 -8.98 -13.86
C GLY A 222 -6.82 -8.46 -12.69
N ASP A 223 -7.29 -7.22 -12.74
CA ASP A 223 -8.11 -6.59 -11.67
C ASP A 223 -9.61 -6.79 -11.89
N ASP A 224 -9.99 -7.40 -13.01
CA ASP A 224 -11.39 -7.76 -13.28
C ASP A 224 -11.82 -8.88 -12.31
N PRO A 225 -12.83 -8.66 -11.44
CA PRO A 225 -13.34 -9.69 -10.53
C PRO A 225 -13.76 -10.97 -11.25
N GLU A 226 -14.28 -10.87 -12.47
CA GLU A 226 -14.66 -12.02 -13.26
C GLU A 226 -13.43 -12.74 -13.87
N HIS A 227 -12.38 -12.00 -14.22
CA HIS A 227 -11.11 -12.59 -14.63
C HIS A 227 -10.47 -13.36 -13.44
N ASN A 228 -10.43 -12.75 -12.27
CA ASN A 228 -9.90 -13.37 -11.05
C ASN A 228 -10.70 -14.63 -10.67
N LYS A 229 -12.03 -14.60 -10.75
CA LYS A 229 -12.85 -15.78 -10.56
C LYS A 229 -12.49 -16.91 -11.54
N ARG A 230 -12.28 -16.61 -12.82
CA ARG A 230 -11.88 -17.60 -13.84
C ARG A 230 -10.50 -18.17 -13.56
N MET A 231 -9.56 -17.33 -13.12
CA MET A 231 -8.20 -17.77 -12.75
C MET A 231 -8.24 -18.68 -11.53
N ILE A 232 -9.01 -18.33 -10.49
CA ILE A 232 -9.18 -19.16 -9.29
C ILE A 232 -9.91 -20.47 -9.67
N GLU A 233 -10.97 -20.43 -10.49
CA GLU A 233 -11.66 -21.62 -10.98
C GLU A 233 -10.68 -22.55 -11.72
N LYS A 234 -9.85 -21.99 -12.60
CA LYS A 234 -8.84 -22.76 -13.32
C LYS A 234 -7.83 -23.40 -12.37
N ALA A 235 -7.26 -22.62 -11.44
CA ALA A 235 -6.30 -23.12 -10.46
C ALA A 235 -6.87 -24.26 -9.59
N LEU A 236 -8.12 -24.13 -9.13
CA LEU A 236 -8.80 -25.19 -8.38
C LEU A 236 -9.01 -26.45 -9.23
N ARG A 237 -9.33 -26.31 -10.52
CA ARG A 237 -9.47 -27.46 -11.44
C ARG A 237 -8.13 -28.12 -11.73
N ASP A 238 -7.07 -27.36 -11.89
CA ASP A 238 -5.72 -27.88 -12.13
C ASP A 238 -5.20 -28.73 -10.96
N VAL A 239 -5.70 -28.49 -9.74
CA VAL A 239 -5.42 -29.32 -8.55
C VAL A 239 -6.47 -30.38 -8.26
N GLY A 240 -7.40 -30.63 -9.20
CA GLY A 240 -8.30 -31.80 -9.16
C GLY A 240 -9.75 -31.51 -8.73
N PHE A 241 -10.13 -30.24 -8.48
CA PHE A 241 -11.54 -29.93 -8.23
C PHE A 241 -12.39 -30.08 -9.48
N SER A 242 -13.62 -30.58 -9.32
CA SER A 242 -14.60 -30.53 -10.41
C SER A 242 -14.99 -29.08 -10.70
N GLN A 243 -15.46 -28.79 -11.91
CA GLN A 243 -15.93 -27.45 -12.26
C GLN A 243 -17.03 -26.94 -11.31
N ASN A 244 -17.93 -27.80 -10.91
CA ASN A 244 -19.03 -27.45 -10.00
C ASN A 244 -18.49 -27.14 -8.57
N SER A 245 -17.52 -27.94 -8.10
CA SER A 245 -16.89 -27.72 -6.79
C SER A 245 -16.09 -26.43 -6.78
N ALA A 246 -15.33 -26.14 -7.82
CA ALA A 246 -14.56 -24.90 -7.94
C ALA A 246 -15.48 -23.66 -7.96
N LYS A 247 -16.57 -23.68 -8.71
CA LYS A 247 -17.57 -22.60 -8.73
C LYS A 247 -18.29 -22.44 -7.39
N ALA A 248 -18.64 -23.54 -6.73
CA ALA A 248 -19.25 -23.51 -5.40
C ALA A 248 -18.29 -22.91 -4.37
N PHE A 249 -17.02 -23.26 -4.40
CA PHE A 249 -15.98 -22.71 -3.55
C PHE A 249 -15.85 -21.18 -3.70
N ILE A 250 -15.74 -20.69 -4.95
CA ILE A 250 -15.65 -19.25 -5.24
C ILE A 250 -16.91 -18.51 -4.79
N SER A 251 -18.11 -19.08 -5.03
CA SER A 251 -19.37 -18.43 -4.67
C SER A 251 -19.61 -18.37 -3.15
N ARG A 252 -19.12 -19.35 -2.40
CA ARG A 252 -19.22 -19.40 -0.93
C ARG A 252 -18.17 -18.48 -0.28
N GLY A 253 -16.94 -18.48 -0.77
CA GLY A 253 -15.87 -17.59 -0.29
C GLY A 253 -16.19 -16.11 -0.43
N LEU A 254 -16.93 -15.73 -1.48
CA LEU A 254 -17.39 -14.36 -1.73
C LEU A 254 -18.67 -14.00 -0.93
N LYS A 255 -19.37 -14.98 -0.34
CA LYS A 255 -20.57 -14.78 0.48
C LYS A 255 -20.31 -14.84 1.98
N ALA A 256 -19.13 -15.27 2.43
CA ALA A 256 -18.81 -15.42 3.84
C ALA A 256 -18.79 -14.07 4.62
N GLU A 257 -18.87 -12.95 3.93
CA GLU A 257 -19.03 -11.63 4.55
C GLU A 257 -20.48 -11.29 4.98
N SER A 258 -21.49 -12.07 4.57
CA SER A 258 -22.90 -11.70 4.83
C SER A 258 -23.69 -12.61 5.78
N ASP A 259 -23.24 -13.83 6.08
CA ASP A 259 -24.04 -14.79 6.87
C ASP A 259 -23.19 -15.60 7.85
N ALA A 260 -22.74 -14.97 8.93
CA ALA A 260 -22.10 -15.65 10.06
C ALA A 260 -23.12 -16.17 11.07
N GLU A 261 -24.03 -17.04 10.62
CA GLU A 261 -24.84 -17.92 11.51
C GLU A 261 -25.28 -19.14 10.71
N LYS A 262 -24.60 -20.27 10.95
CA LYS A 262 -25.04 -21.66 11.02
C LYS A 262 -24.03 -22.68 10.48
N ASP A 263 -23.73 -23.61 11.37
CA ASP A 263 -23.50 -25.05 11.27
C ASP A 263 -22.09 -25.58 11.56
N GLU A 264 -22.05 -26.42 12.63
CA GLU A 264 -20.91 -27.30 13.03
C GLU A 264 -20.43 -28.25 11.89
N HIS A 265 -21.18 -28.39 10.84
CA HIS A 265 -20.81 -29.19 9.66
C HIS A 265 -19.76 -28.47 8.82
N ASP A 266 -19.83 -27.15 8.75
CA ASP A 266 -18.91 -26.32 7.96
C ASP A 266 -17.50 -26.23 8.57
N ALA A 267 -17.36 -26.42 9.89
CA ALA A 267 -16.06 -26.40 10.56
C ALA A 267 -15.18 -27.61 10.18
N LYS A 268 -15.76 -28.79 9.93
CA LYS A 268 -15.01 -29.97 9.46
C LYS A 268 -14.56 -29.81 8.02
N GLU A 269 -15.42 -29.29 7.15
CA GLU A 269 -15.08 -28.96 5.77
C GLU A 269 -13.98 -27.89 5.71
N LEU A 270 -14.02 -26.87 6.58
CA LEU A 270 -13.00 -25.82 6.67
C LEU A 270 -11.63 -26.38 7.07
N VAL A 271 -11.56 -27.34 8.00
CA VAL A 271 -10.32 -28.01 8.39
C VAL A 271 -9.76 -28.83 7.23
N GLU A 272 -10.61 -29.48 6.45
CA GLU A 272 -10.21 -30.21 5.25
C GLU A 272 -9.68 -29.27 4.17
N TYR A 273 -10.31 -28.10 3.96
CA TYR A 273 -9.86 -27.06 3.05
C TYR A 273 -8.54 -26.41 3.48
N LEU A 274 -8.33 -26.17 4.76
CA LEU A 274 -7.06 -25.64 5.29
C LEU A 274 -5.92 -26.65 5.14
N THR A 275 -6.23 -27.93 5.23
CA THR A 275 -5.25 -29.03 4.98
C THR A 275 -4.87 -29.05 3.51
N ILE A 276 -5.83 -28.96 2.59
CA ILE A 276 -5.63 -28.88 1.14
C ILE A 276 -4.84 -27.61 0.76
N ALA A 277 -5.16 -26.46 1.34
CA ALA A 277 -4.44 -25.21 1.12
C ALA A 277 -2.97 -25.29 1.62
N SER A 278 -2.72 -26.06 2.68
CA SER A 278 -1.36 -26.37 3.17
C SER A 278 -0.58 -27.25 2.20
N GLU A 279 -1.23 -28.24 1.60
CA GLU A 279 -0.63 -29.11 0.59
C GLU A 279 -0.38 -28.38 -0.74
N LEU A 280 -1.29 -27.47 -1.14
CA LEU A 280 -1.12 -26.59 -2.31
C LEU A 280 0.12 -25.68 -2.17
N LYS A 281 0.40 -25.16 -0.97
CA LYS A 281 1.63 -24.40 -0.71
C LYS A 281 2.89 -25.24 -0.89
N LYS A 282 2.83 -26.54 -0.60
CA LYS A 282 3.97 -27.46 -0.84
C LYS A 282 4.18 -27.73 -2.33
N VAL A 283 3.10 -27.87 -3.10
CA VAL A 283 3.15 -28.10 -4.55
C VAL A 283 3.67 -26.86 -5.28
N THR A 284 3.24 -25.65 -4.88
CA THR A 284 3.75 -24.41 -5.47
C THR A 284 5.24 -24.20 -5.18
N ALA A 285 5.71 -24.64 -4.00
CA ALA A 285 7.12 -24.60 -3.66
C ALA A 285 7.98 -25.59 -4.47
N ILE A 286 7.40 -26.67 -4.99
CA ILE A 286 8.09 -27.68 -5.83
C ILE A 286 8.11 -27.24 -7.31
N LEU A 287 7.14 -26.46 -7.77
CA LEU A 287 7.06 -26.00 -9.15
C LEU A 287 7.93 -24.76 -9.43
N HIS A 288 8.53 -24.17 -8.40
CA HIS A 288 9.46 -23.04 -8.49
C HIS A 288 10.85 -23.35 -7.91
N ALA A 289 11.18 -24.63 -7.72
CA ALA A 289 12.52 -25.13 -7.47
C ALA A 289 13.11 -25.71 -8.78
#